data_c21ca2802863e60d69402e62620b577e
#
_entry.id   c21ca2802863e60d69402e62620b577e
#
_cell.length_a   1.000
_cell.length_b   1.000
_cell.length_c   1.000
_cell.angle_alpha   90.00
_cell.angle_beta   90.00
_cell.angle_gamma   90.00
#
_symmetry.space_group_name_H-M   'P 1'
#
loop_
_entity.id
_entity.type
_entity.pdbx_description
1 polymer ?
#
loop_
_entity_poly.entity_id
_entity_poly.type
_entity_poly.pdbx_seq_one_letter_code
_entity_poly.pdbx_strand_id
1 'polypeptide(L)'
;DVLSGQPRLIFGDIPGFFHGINFLVLAIGIYGIGEILWTIESSRGEVQVSQAVVSVKRVIAAIKEMGKSFKTVIMGSFVGYFVGLLPAAGATPGSIMAYGFAKTMSKNPDSYGKGNIDGVAAPESANNAASTGSMLPMLTLGIPGSPTTAILLGGMVIWGLEPGPRLFVDQTEFVWGLIASLYVANLFSLLLNVAFIPLFIWVLKLPFTILAPVIFVLCVVGGYAPTQDMHDVWLMLIFGVVGYLMRKLDYPMAPMVLAIVLGPLAESSLRQALLQSEGSLMVFIERPISGPIMGVALLLFLMPVFKAFKRRRAGNGEKLEQGSQG
;
A
#
# COMPACT_ATOMS: atom_id res chain seq x y z
N ASP A 1 5.06 14.25 20.94
CA ASP A 1 4.00 15.17 20.51
C ASP A 1 4.58 16.31 19.68
N VAL A 2 4.20 16.37 18.40
CA VAL A 2 4.75 17.32 17.42
C VAL A 2 4.46 18.80 17.79
N LEU A 3 3.36 19.06 18.49
CA LEU A 3 2.94 20.43 18.83
C LEU A 3 3.48 20.91 20.19
N SER A 4 3.53 20.03 21.18
CA SER A 4 3.96 20.40 22.53
C SER A 4 5.42 20.05 22.84
N GLY A 5 6.08 19.28 21.98
CA GLY A 5 7.43 18.76 22.23
C GLY A 5 7.53 17.76 23.37
N GLN A 6 6.41 17.45 24.04
CA GLN A 6 6.40 16.55 25.19
C GLN A 6 6.31 15.09 24.75
N PRO A 7 7.14 14.20 25.30
CA PRO A 7 7.03 12.77 25.02
C PRO A 7 5.70 12.22 25.55
N ARG A 8 5.05 11.35 24.75
CA ARG A 8 3.81 10.67 25.12
C ARG A 8 3.89 9.20 24.75
N LEU A 9 3.17 8.36 25.47
CA LEU A 9 3.13 6.91 25.25
C LEU A 9 4.54 6.25 25.35
N ILE A 10 5.36 6.75 26.27
CA ILE A 10 6.73 6.26 26.48
C ILE A 10 6.80 5.04 27.40
N PHE A 11 5.64 4.52 27.86
CA PHE A 11 5.51 3.28 28.61
C PHE A 11 6.54 3.10 29.75
N GLY A 12 6.66 4.11 30.64
CA GLY A 12 7.55 4.08 31.79
C GLY A 12 8.99 4.50 31.48
N ASP A 13 9.15 5.54 30.65
CA ASP A 13 10.43 6.15 30.28
C ASP A 13 11.40 5.22 29.54
N ILE A 14 10.87 4.35 28.70
CA ILE A 14 11.70 3.53 27.81
C ILE A 14 12.27 4.43 26.69
N PRO A 15 13.60 4.65 26.64
CA PRO A 15 14.22 5.62 25.72
C PRO A 15 13.90 5.36 24.24
N GLY A 16 13.76 4.09 23.85
CA GLY A 16 13.45 3.71 22.47
C GLY A 16 12.09 4.21 21.95
N PHE A 17 11.13 4.58 22.83
CA PHE A 17 9.85 5.14 22.42
C PHE A 17 9.84 6.68 22.31
N PHE A 18 10.93 7.37 22.66
CA PHE A 18 10.97 8.84 22.55
C PHE A 18 10.83 9.33 21.10
N HIS A 19 11.30 8.56 20.13
CA HIS A 19 11.19 8.87 18.70
C HIS A 19 9.95 8.27 18.03
N GLY A 20 9.08 7.59 18.80
CA GLY A 20 7.93 6.86 18.27
C GLY A 20 8.33 5.56 17.56
N ILE A 21 7.38 4.98 16.83
CA ILE A 21 7.59 3.75 16.06
C ILE A 21 7.95 4.13 14.63
N ASN A 22 9.14 3.75 14.19
CA ASN A 22 9.58 4.00 12.83
C ASN A 22 8.75 3.16 11.85
N PHE A 23 8.20 3.81 10.83
CA PHE A 23 7.41 3.15 9.78
C PHE A 23 8.17 2.01 9.08
N LEU A 24 9.47 2.21 8.77
CA LEU A 24 10.28 1.18 8.10
C LEU A 24 10.40 -0.07 8.96
N VAL A 25 10.65 0.09 10.26
CA VAL A 25 10.76 -1.00 11.23
C VAL A 25 9.49 -1.83 11.27
N LEU A 26 8.34 -1.17 11.33
CA LEU A 26 7.04 -1.82 11.30
C LEU A 26 6.79 -2.53 9.96
N ALA A 27 7.06 -1.86 8.84
CA ALA A 27 6.85 -2.44 7.51
C ALA A 27 7.73 -3.67 7.28
N ILE A 28 9.02 -3.61 7.66
CA ILE A 28 9.95 -4.76 7.58
C ILE A 28 9.45 -5.89 8.49
N GLY A 29 9.00 -5.58 9.71
CA GLY A 29 8.43 -6.56 10.62
C GLY A 29 7.24 -7.27 10.00
N ILE A 30 6.19 -6.53 9.65
CA ILE A 30 4.94 -7.10 9.15
C ILE A 30 5.12 -7.85 7.85
N TYR A 31 5.77 -7.24 6.85
CA TYR A 31 5.88 -7.81 5.50
C TYR A 31 7.11 -8.71 5.32
N GLY A 32 8.22 -8.46 6.03
CA GLY A 32 9.42 -9.29 5.96
C GLY A 32 9.35 -10.47 6.93
N ILE A 33 9.39 -10.20 8.23
CA ILE A 33 9.41 -11.26 9.25
C ILE A 33 8.08 -12.03 9.28
N GLY A 34 6.94 -11.33 9.19
CA GLY A 34 5.62 -11.96 9.15
C GLY A 34 5.46 -12.92 7.98
N GLU A 35 6.00 -12.57 6.78
CA GLU A 35 5.99 -13.44 5.61
C GLU A 35 6.90 -14.66 5.78
N ILE A 36 8.09 -14.49 6.38
CA ILE A 36 8.98 -15.61 6.68
C ILE A 36 8.27 -16.61 7.58
N LEU A 37 7.68 -16.14 8.69
CA LEU A 37 6.98 -17.00 9.65
C LEU A 37 5.81 -17.73 9.00
N TRP A 38 5.01 -17.02 8.21
CA TRP A 38 3.90 -17.61 7.48
C TRP A 38 4.36 -18.67 6.47
N THR A 39 5.40 -18.36 5.71
CA THR A 39 5.94 -19.28 4.70
C THR A 39 6.53 -20.53 5.32
N ILE A 40 7.23 -20.43 6.47
CA ILE A 40 7.72 -21.59 7.22
C ILE A 40 6.57 -22.52 7.63
N GLU A 41 5.46 -21.96 8.11
CA GLU A 41 4.29 -22.76 8.52
C GLU A 41 3.55 -23.36 7.32
N SER A 42 3.34 -22.56 6.26
CA SER A 42 2.51 -22.93 5.11
C SER A 42 3.26 -23.72 4.03
N SER A 43 4.60 -23.64 3.98
CA SER A 43 5.42 -24.31 2.95
C SER A 43 5.50 -25.82 3.17
N ARG A 44 4.42 -26.49 2.82
CA ARG A 44 4.41 -27.96 2.62
C ARG A 44 4.53 -28.35 1.14
N GLY A 45 4.74 -27.40 0.24
CA GLY A 45 4.80 -27.65 -1.20
C GLY A 45 5.99 -26.95 -1.86
N GLU A 46 6.62 -27.65 -2.80
CA GLU A 46 7.64 -27.10 -3.68
C GLU A 46 7.02 -25.95 -4.50
N VAL A 47 7.66 -24.79 -4.50
CA VAL A 47 7.31 -23.72 -5.43
C VAL A 47 7.66 -24.21 -6.84
N GLN A 48 6.64 -24.48 -7.65
CA GLN A 48 6.84 -24.81 -9.06
C GLN A 48 7.34 -23.55 -9.79
N VAL A 49 8.65 -23.42 -9.86
CA VAL A 49 9.27 -22.35 -10.67
C VAL A 49 9.14 -22.76 -12.13
N SER A 50 8.34 -22.03 -12.88
CA SER A 50 8.26 -22.20 -14.34
C SER A 50 9.67 -22.07 -14.94
N GLN A 51 10.03 -22.98 -15.85
CA GLN A 51 11.29 -22.92 -16.61
C GLN A 51 11.18 -21.83 -17.69
N ALA A 52 11.14 -20.57 -17.26
CA ALA A 52 11.12 -19.43 -18.17
C ALA A 52 12.51 -19.25 -18.77
N VAL A 53 12.67 -19.58 -20.03
CA VAL A 53 13.87 -19.23 -20.80
C VAL A 53 13.67 -17.83 -21.36
N VAL A 54 14.45 -16.87 -20.88
CA VAL A 54 14.45 -15.51 -21.44
C VAL A 54 15.27 -15.51 -22.72
N SER A 55 14.65 -15.10 -23.81
CA SER A 55 15.36 -14.83 -25.07
C SER A 55 14.81 -13.53 -25.68
N VAL A 56 15.66 -12.81 -26.39
CA VAL A 56 15.26 -11.56 -27.08
C VAL A 56 14.03 -11.78 -27.97
N LYS A 57 13.95 -12.93 -28.62
CA LYS A 57 12.82 -13.31 -29.48
C LYS A 57 11.52 -13.41 -28.69
N ARG A 58 11.54 -13.94 -27.44
CA ARG A 58 10.37 -14.00 -26.56
C ARG A 58 9.98 -12.63 -26.01
N VAL A 59 10.95 -11.76 -25.72
CA VAL A 59 10.68 -10.37 -25.30
C VAL A 59 9.96 -9.61 -26.41
N ILE A 60 10.44 -9.70 -27.65
CA ILE A 60 9.80 -9.05 -28.80
C ILE A 60 8.38 -9.63 -29.04
N ALA A 61 8.21 -10.94 -28.90
CA ALA A 61 6.89 -11.58 -29.01
C ALA A 61 5.93 -11.06 -27.92
N ALA A 62 6.39 -10.94 -26.66
CA ALA A 62 5.60 -10.39 -25.58
C ALA A 62 5.20 -8.93 -25.81
N ILE A 63 6.09 -8.09 -26.33
CA ILE A 63 5.78 -6.69 -26.69
C ILE A 63 4.68 -6.64 -27.76
N LYS A 64 4.76 -7.50 -28.79
CA LYS A 64 3.72 -7.58 -29.82
C LYS A 64 2.37 -8.05 -29.27
N GLU A 65 2.41 -8.97 -28.31
CA GLU A 65 1.21 -9.49 -27.65
C GLU A 65 0.57 -8.45 -26.72
N MET A 66 1.37 -7.68 -26.01
CA MET A 66 0.90 -6.52 -25.21
C MET A 66 0.15 -5.50 -26.07
N GLY A 67 0.55 -5.31 -27.33
CA GLY A 67 -0.18 -4.43 -28.27
C GLY A 67 -1.64 -4.82 -28.46
N LYS A 68 -1.99 -6.11 -28.33
CA LYS A 68 -3.37 -6.59 -28.41
C LYS A 68 -4.18 -6.23 -27.17
N SER A 69 -3.52 -6.12 -26.02
CA SER A 69 -4.10 -5.77 -24.71
C SER A 69 -4.11 -4.25 -24.44
N PHE A 70 -3.86 -3.41 -25.47
CA PHE A 70 -3.74 -1.96 -25.29
C PHE A 70 -4.97 -1.32 -24.62
N LYS A 71 -6.19 -1.77 -24.98
CA LYS A 71 -7.42 -1.30 -24.34
C LYS A 71 -7.48 -1.65 -22.86
N THR A 72 -7.04 -2.85 -22.52
CA THR A 72 -6.97 -3.34 -21.13
C THR A 72 -5.94 -2.56 -20.32
N VAL A 73 -4.78 -2.25 -20.93
CA VAL A 73 -3.75 -1.41 -20.32
C VAL A 73 -4.27 0.00 -20.03
N ILE A 74 -4.94 0.64 -20.99
CA ILE A 74 -5.53 1.97 -20.77
C ILE A 74 -6.56 1.91 -19.65
N MET A 75 -7.50 0.97 -19.70
CA MET A 75 -8.53 0.83 -18.67
C MET A 75 -7.90 0.58 -17.29
N GLY A 76 -6.93 -0.33 -17.19
CA GLY A 76 -6.20 -0.59 -15.97
C GLY A 76 -5.48 0.66 -15.45
N SER A 77 -4.83 1.43 -16.33
CA SER A 77 -4.16 2.68 -15.98
C SER A 77 -5.14 3.72 -15.41
N PHE A 78 -6.31 3.88 -16.01
CA PHE A 78 -7.35 4.78 -15.49
C PHE A 78 -7.82 4.34 -14.10
N VAL A 79 -8.17 3.06 -13.93
CA VAL A 79 -8.59 2.53 -12.63
C VAL A 79 -7.50 2.72 -11.58
N GLY A 80 -6.27 2.36 -11.91
CA GLY A 80 -5.13 2.52 -11.01
C GLY A 80 -4.88 3.97 -10.62
N TYR A 81 -4.87 4.89 -11.60
CA TYR A 81 -4.68 6.31 -11.34
C TYR A 81 -5.70 6.85 -10.34
N PHE A 82 -6.99 6.62 -10.58
CA PHE A 82 -8.04 7.13 -9.68
C PHE A 82 -7.99 6.49 -8.29
N VAL A 83 -7.66 5.21 -8.19
CA VAL A 83 -7.44 4.55 -6.90
C VAL A 83 -6.20 5.12 -6.20
N GLY A 84 -5.13 5.40 -6.94
CA GLY A 84 -3.92 6.01 -6.42
C GLY A 84 -4.12 7.42 -5.85
N LEU A 85 -5.08 8.19 -6.39
CA LEU A 85 -5.43 9.51 -5.83
C LEU A 85 -6.05 9.42 -4.44
N LEU A 86 -6.61 8.28 -4.08
CA LEU A 86 -7.23 8.10 -2.76
C LEU A 86 -6.14 7.95 -1.70
N PRO A 87 -6.19 8.75 -0.62
CA PRO A 87 -5.25 8.61 0.48
C PRO A 87 -5.24 7.18 1.02
N ALA A 88 -4.06 6.65 1.24
CA ALA A 88 -3.86 5.35 1.86
C ALA A 88 -4.36 4.12 1.06
N ALA A 89 -4.92 4.30 -0.14
CA ALA A 89 -5.41 3.17 -0.93
C ALA A 89 -4.26 2.28 -1.44
N GLY A 90 -3.18 2.89 -1.91
CA GLY A 90 -2.04 2.16 -2.47
C GLY A 90 -2.35 1.49 -3.80
N ALA A 91 -1.39 0.74 -4.31
CA ALA A 91 -1.48 0.11 -5.63
C ALA A 91 -2.29 -1.21 -5.63
N THR A 92 -2.30 -1.94 -4.50
CA THR A 92 -2.94 -3.26 -4.43
C THR A 92 -4.44 -3.24 -4.69
N PRO A 93 -5.25 -2.36 -4.07
CA PRO A 93 -6.67 -2.26 -4.41
C PRO A 93 -6.90 -1.88 -5.87
N GLY A 94 -6.09 -0.99 -6.44
CA GLY A 94 -6.15 -0.62 -7.86
C GLY A 94 -5.95 -1.81 -8.78
N SER A 95 -4.94 -2.63 -8.50
CA SER A 95 -4.64 -3.84 -9.25
C SER A 95 -5.79 -4.86 -9.21
N ILE A 96 -6.34 -5.12 -8.02
CA ILE A 96 -7.45 -6.07 -7.84
C ILE A 96 -8.70 -5.57 -8.57
N MET A 97 -9.02 -4.28 -8.44
CA MET A 97 -10.17 -3.68 -9.13
C MET A 97 -10.01 -3.75 -10.65
N ALA A 98 -8.83 -3.41 -11.18
CA ALA A 98 -8.56 -3.48 -12.62
C ALA A 98 -8.67 -4.90 -13.17
N TYR A 99 -8.16 -5.90 -12.43
CA TYR A 99 -8.36 -7.30 -12.77
C TYR A 99 -9.84 -7.67 -12.84
N GLY A 100 -10.61 -7.27 -11.81
CA GLY A 100 -12.05 -7.51 -11.74
C GLY A 100 -12.81 -6.88 -12.91
N PHE A 101 -12.52 -5.62 -13.22
CA PHE A 101 -13.12 -4.91 -14.37
C PHE A 101 -12.75 -5.58 -15.70
N ALA A 102 -11.46 -5.90 -15.92
CA ALA A 102 -11.01 -6.55 -17.13
C ALA A 102 -11.72 -7.90 -17.35
N LYS A 103 -11.81 -8.70 -16.28
CA LYS A 103 -12.51 -9.99 -16.32
C LYS A 103 -14.01 -9.84 -16.64
N THR A 104 -14.68 -8.88 -15.99
CA THR A 104 -16.12 -8.64 -16.19
C THR A 104 -16.43 -8.13 -17.60
N MET A 105 -15.56 -7.29 -18.16
CA MET A 105 -15.72 -6.72 -19.51
C MET A 105 -15.24 -7.66 -20.63
N SER A 106 -14.57 -8.75 -20.27
CA SER A 106 -14.03 -9.70 -21.25
C SER A 106 -15.14 -10.54 -21.91
N LYS A 107 -14.96 -10.81 -23.21
CA LYS A 107 -15.81 -11.77 -23.94
C LYS A 107 -15.57 -13.21 -23.48
N ASN A 108 -14.45 -13.50 -22.83
CA ASN A 108 -14.08 -14.83 -22.34
C ASN A 108 -13.55 -14.78 -20.90
N PRO A 109 -14.42 -14.51 -19.89
CA PRO A 109 -14.01 -14.35 -18.47
C PRO A 109 -13.32 -15.59 -17.90
N ASP A 110 -13.67 -16.79 -18.38
CA ASP A 110 -13.14 -18.07 -17.88
C ASP A 110 -11.67 -18.33 -18.28
N SER A 111 -11.13 -17.54 -19.20
CA SER A 111 -9.72 -17.59 -19.61
C SER A 111 -8.78 -16.90 -18.60
N TYR A 112 -9.34 -16.04 -17.71
CA TYR A 112 -8.56 -15.36 -16.69
C TYR A 112 -8.08 -16.36 -15.63
N GLY A 113 -6.79 -16.24 -15.27
CA GLY A 113 -6.12 -17.23 -14.43
C GLY A 113 -5.65 -18.50 -15.17
N LYS A 114 -5.91 -18.60 -16.50
CA LYS A 114 -5.55 -19.73 -17.34
C LYS A 114 -4.69 -19.32 -18.55
N GLY A 115 -3.87 -18.28 -18.40
CA GLY A 115 -2.93 -17.82 -19.43
C GLY A 115 -3.43 -16.64 -20.28
N ASN A 116 -4.56 -16.03 -19.96
CA ASN A 116 -5.00 -14.80 -20.63
C ASN A 116 -4.10 -13.63 -20.20
N ILE A 117 -3.44 -12.99 -21.17
CA ILE A 117 -2.50 -11.88 -20.92
C ILE A 117 -3.19 -10.65 -20.30
N ASP A 118 -4.46 -10.41 -20.61
CA ASP A 118 -5.24 -9.31 -20.02
C ASP A 118 -5.37 -9.46 -18.50
N GLY A 119 -5.32 -10.70 -17.98
CA GLY A 119 -5.33 -10.99 -16.56
C GLY A 119 -4.04 -10.55 -15.83
N VAL A 120 -2.97 -10.24 -16.56
CA VAL A 120 -1.72 -9.65 -16.04
C VAL A 120 -1.64 -8.19 -16.44
N ALA A 121 -1.99 -7.84 -17.69
CA ALA A 121 -1.88 -6.48 -18.21
C ALA A 121 -2.74 -5.46 -17.42
N ALA A 122 -3.98 -5.84 -17.04
CA ALA A 122 -4.86 -4.96 -16.28
C ALA A 122 -4.32 -4.62 -14.89
N PRO A 123 -4.01 -5.59 -14.00
CA PRO A 123 -3.52 -5.28 -12.67
C PRO A 123 -2.14 -4.61 -12.69
N GLU A 124 -1.24 -4.98 -13.60
CA GLU A 124 0.09 -4.37 -13.66
C GLU A 124 0.06 -2.92 -14.17
N SER A 125 -0.75 -2.61 -15.17
CA SER A 125 -0.95 -1.23 -15.60
C SER A 125 -1.61 -0.37 -14.50
N ALA A 126 -2.54 -0.95 -13.73
CA ALA A 126 -3.15 -0.28 -12.59
C ALA A 126 -2.17 -0.06 -11.44
N ASN A 127 -1.31 -1.03 -11.16
CA ASN A 127 -0.25 -0.93 -10.15
C ASN A 127 0.67 0.26 -10.44
N ASN A 128 1.20 0.33 -11.65
CA ASN A 128 2.07 1.43 -12.07
C ASN A 128 1.36 2.79 -12.04
N ALA A 129 0.13 2.85 -12.55
CA ALA A 129 -0.66 4.08 -12.55
C ALA A 129 -1.05 4.54 -11.15
N ALA A 130 -1.37 3.62 -10.23
CA ALA A 130 -1.67 3.93 -8.84
C ALA A 130 -0.45 4.46 -8.09
N SER A 131 0.74 3.90 -8.34
CA SER A 131 1.98 4.40 -7.77
C SER A 131 2.23 5.86 -8.16
N THR A 132 2.09 6.18 -9.46
CA THR A 132 2.23 7.56 -9.96
C THR A 132 1.08 8.45 -9.47
N GLY A 133 -0.16 7.95 -9.48
CA GLY A 133 -1.34 8.68 -9.01
C GLY A 133 -1.24 9.07 -7.53
N SER A 134 -0.62 8.23 -6.70
CA SER A 134 -0.43 8.51 -5.27
C SER A 134 0.56 9.65 -4.97
N MET A 135 1.38 10.04 -5.94
CA MET A 135 2.28 11.19 -5.81
C MET A 135 1.55 12.52 -5.96
N LEU A 136 0.44 12.57 -6.70
CA LEU A 136 -0.28 13.82 -6.91
C LEU A 136 -0.84 14.41 -5.61
N PRO A 137 -1.63 13.71 -4.80
CA PRO A 137 -2.09 14.24 -3.51
C PRO A 137 -0.93 14.49 -2.54
N MET A 138 0.15 13.73 -2.61
CA MET A 138 1.34 13.96 -1.81
C MET A 138 2.00 15.31 -2.15
N LEU A 139 2.23 15.59 -3.44
CA LEU A 139 2.86 16.83 -3.87
C LEU A 139 1.96 18.05 -3.71
N THR A 140 0.64 17.90 -3.94
CA THR A 140 -0.30 19.02 -3.94
C THR A 140 -0.91 19.34 -2.58
N LEU A 141 -1.10 18.33 -1.72
CA LEU A 141 -1.80 18.45 -0.45
C LEU A 141 -0.96 18.00 0.75
N GLY A 142 0.22 17.42 0.52
CA GLY A 142 1.01 16.80 1.58
C GLY A 142 0.40 15.50 2.13
N ILE A 143 -0.53 14.88 1.41
CA ILE A 143 -1.23 13.69 1.85
C ILE A 143 -0.71 12.48 1.05
N PRO A 144 0.06 11.56 1.67
CA PRO A 144 0.59 10.42 0.94
C PRO A 144 -0.53 9.42 0.58
N GLY A 145 -0.56 8.98 -0.68
CA GLY A 145 -1.51 7.98 -1.17
C GLY A 145 -1.05 6.54 -0.93
N SER A 146 0.22 6.34 -0.56
CA SER A 146 0.82 5.03 -0.34
C SER A 146 1.96 5.10 0.68
N PRO A 147 2.40 3.96 1.26
CA PRO A 147 3.57 3.92 2.13
C PRO A 147 4.84 4.49 1.47
N THR A 148 5.05 4.20 0.19
CA THR A 148 6.21 4.71 -0.57
C THR A 148 6.19 6.23 -0.69
N THR A 149 5.03 6.82 -0.98
CA THR A 149 4.88 8.27 -1.05
C THR A 149 5.01 8.93 0.33
N ALA A 150 4.67 8.23 1.42
CA ALA A 150 4.91 8.74 2.78
C ALA A 150 6.41 8.84 3.10
N ILE A 151 7.21 7.86 2.68
CA ILE A 151 8.67 7.92 2.83
C ILE A 151 9.24 9.08 2.01
N LEU A 152 8.77 9.23 0.77
CA LEU A 152 9.20 10.33 -0.10
C LEU A 152 8.83 11.69 0.50
N LEU A 153 7.62 11.81 1.06
CA LEU A 153 7.18 13.00 1.79
C LEU A 153 8.12 13.33 2.95
N GLY A 154 8.48 12.34 3.76
CA GLY A 154 9.44 12.50 4.85
C GLY A 154 10.81 12.99 4.35
N GLY A 155 11.29 12.43 3.24
CA GLY A 155 12.51 12.89 2.58
C GLY A 155 12.42 14.35 2.11
N MET A 156 11.31 14.75 1.49
CA MET A 156 11.08 16.13 1.06
C MET A 156 11.13 17.11 2.24
N VAL A 157 10.46 16.78 3.34
CA VAL A 157 10.44 17.63 4.55
C VAL A 157 11.85 17.80 5.13
N ILE A 158 12.65 16.74 5.17
CA ILE A 158 14.06 16.81 5.63
C ILE A 158 14.88 17.77 4.77
N TRP A 159 14.59 17.84 3.48
CA TRP A 159 15.25 18.75 2.54
C TRP A 159 14.65 20.16 2.52
N GLY A 160 13.70 20.45 3.41
CA GLY A 160 13.03 21.74 3.51
C GLY A 160 12.05 22.01 2.35
N LEU A 161 11.59 20.97 1.67
CA LEU A 161 10.62 21.05 0.60
C LEU A 161 9.21 20.83 1.19
N GLU A 162 8.43 21.90 1.27
CA GLU A 162 7.08 21.85 1.79
C GLU A 162 6.10 21.43 0.68
N PRO A 163 5.43 20.27 0.80
CA PRO A 163 4.40 19.86 -0.15
C PRO A 163 3.20 20.79 -0.07
N GLY A 164 2.61 21.06 -1.21
CA GLY A 164 1.46 21.98 -1.32
C GLY A 164 1.40 22.63 -2.69
N PRO A 165 0.35 23.44 -2.98
CA PRO A 165 0.22 24.13 -4.25
C PRO A 165 1.39 25.07 -4.57
N ARG A 166 2.01 25.63 -3.54
CA ARG A 166 3.16 26.54 -3.67
C ARG A 166 4.43 25.83 -4.13
N LEU A 167 4.56 24.54 -3.86
CA LEU A 167 5.70 23.74 -4.32
C LEU A 167 5.89 23.83 -5.83
N PHE A 168 4.79 23.88 -6.59
CA PHE A 168 4.80 23.95 -8.05
C PHE A 168 5.26 25.31 -8.58
N VAL A 169 5.15 26.35 -7.75
CA VAL A 169 5.53 27.73 -8.09
C VAL A 169 6.92 28.06 -7.55
N ASP A 170 7.14 27.78 -6.27
CA ASP A 170 8.36 28.18 -5.56
C ASP A 170 9.54 27.24 -5.85
N GLN A 171 9.26 25.95 -6.16
CA GLN A 171 10.24 24.88 -6.40
C GLN A 171 9.99 24.17 -7.74
N THR A 172 9.72 24.94 -8.78
CA THR A 172 9.35 24.45 -10.11
C THR A 172 10.40 23.49 -10.69
N GLU A 173 11.69 23.79 -10.53
CA GLU A 173 12.79 22.94 -11.02
C GLU A 173 12.79 21.57 -10.34
N PHE A 174 12.54 21.54 -9.02
CA PHE A 174 12.42 20.28 -8.29
C PHE A 174 11.26 19.42 -8.80
N VAL A 175 10.08 20.02 -8.96
CA VAL A 175 8.87 19.29 -9.40
C VAL A 175 9.06 18.72 -10.80
N TRP A 176 9.53 19.51 -11.75
CA TRP A 176 9.77 19.03 -13.12
C TRP A 176 10.94 18.05 -13.19
N GLY A 177 11.97 18.27 -12.38
CA GLY A 177 13.09 17.32 -12.22
C GLY A 177 12.60 15.96 -11.69
N LEU A 178 11.72 15.96 -10.67
CA LEU A 178 11.10 14.75 -10.15
C LEU A 178 10.27 14.04 -11.22
N ILE A 179 9.40 14.76 -11.94
CA ILE A 179 8.59 14.18 -13.01
C ILE A 179 9.50 13.58 -14.11
N ALA A 180 10.50 14.31 -14.55
CA ALA A 180 11.45 13.83 -15.55
C ALA A 180 12.21 12.59 -15.07
N SER A 181 12.62 12.57 -13.79
CA SER A 181 13.32 11.42 -13.19
C SER A 181 12.46 10.16 -13.19
N LEU A 182 11.13 10.27 -13.01
CA LEU A 182 10.22 9.14 -13.09
C LEU A 182 10.17 8.51 -14.48
N TYR A 183 10.17 9.32 -15.55
CA TYR A 183 10.24 8.78 -16.92
C TYR A 183 11.55 8.02 -17.16
N VAL A 184 12.67 8.60 -16.73
CA VAL A 184 13.98 7.97 -16.85
C VAL A 184 14.05 6.71 -16.00
N ALA A 185 13.57 6.76 -14.74
CA ALA A 185 13.52 5.62 -13.85
C ALA A 185 12.66 4.47 -14.40
N ASN A 186 11.51 4.76 -15.03
CA ASN A 186 10.66 3.75 -15.65
C ASN A 186 11.40 3.05 -16.82
N LEU A 187 12.13 3.81 -17.65
CA LEU A 187 12.91 3.21 -18.74
C LEU A 187 14.02 2.30 -18.19
N PHE A 188 14.79 2.79 -17.22
CA PHE A 188 15.84 1.98 -16.57
C PHE A 188 15.27 0.78 -15.84
N SER A 189 14.15 0.93 -15.15
CA SER A 189 13.44 -0.16 -14.47
C SER A 189 13.03 -1.26 -15.46
N LEU A 190 12.49 -0.89 -16.62
CA LEU A 190 12.13 -1.85 -17.66
C LEU A 190 13.38 -2.62 -18.16
N LEU A 191 14.46 -1.91 -18.46
CA LEU A 191 15.70 -2.52 -18.92
C LEU A 191 16.30 -3.47 -17.87
N LEU A 192 16.37 -3.01 -16.62
CA LEU A 192 16.90 -3.80 -15.51
C LEU A 192 16.03 -5.03 -15.24
N ASN A 193 14.69 -4.87 -15.18
CA ASN A 193 13.80 -6.00 -14.97
C ASN A 193 13.99 -7.07 -16.05
N VAL A 194 14.04 -6.69 -17.32
CA VAL A 194 14.27 -7.65 -18.42
C VAL A 194 15.65 -8.28 -18.31
N ALA A 195 16.69 -7.51 -18.02
CA ALA A 195 18.06 -8.02 -17.90
C ALA A 195 18.24 -8.97 -16.71
N PHE A 196 17.58 -8.68 -15.58
CA PHE A 196 17.71 -9.46 -14.34
C PHE A 196 16.72 -10.61 -14.19
N ILE A 197 15.81 -10.84 -15.15
CA ILE A 197 14.91 -12.02 -15.11
C ILE A 197 15.68 -13.33 -14.85
N PRO A 198 16.82 -13.64 -15.52
CA PRO A 198 17.55 -14.88 -15.25
C PRO A 198 18.06 -14.96 -13.81
N LEU A 199 18.51 -13.84 -13.24
CA LEU A 199 18.96 -13.75 -11.85
C LEU A 199 17.82 -14.00 -10.88
N PHE A 200 16.64 -13.39 -11.10
CA PHE A 200 15.47 -13.59 -10.27
C PHE A 200 15.00 -15.05 -10.32
N ILE A 201 14.98 -15.67 -11.50
CA ILE A 201 14.66 -17.10 -11.64
C ILE A 201 15.67 -17.97 -10.88
N TRP A 202 16.96 -17.62 -10.92
CA TRP A 202 18.00 -18.34 -10.16
C TRP A 202 17.76 -18.22 -8.65
N VAL A 203 17.47 -17.02 -8.15
CA VAL A 203 17.14 -16.79 -6.72
C VAL A 203 15.90 -17.61 -6.32
N LEU A 204 14.85 -17.61 -7.14
CA LEU A 204 13.63 -18.37 -6.86
C LEU A 204 13.82 -19.90 -6.84
N LYS A 205 14.89 -20.41 -7.44
CA LYS A 205 15.27 -21.83 -7.37
C LYS A 205 15.96 -22.21 -6.07
N LEU A 206 16.45 -21.23 -5.29
CA LEU A 206 17.05 -21.51 -3.99
C LEU A 206 15.98 -22.04 -3.05
N PRO A 207 16.28 -23.13 -2.30
CA PRO A 207 15.34 -23.64 -1.33
C PRO A 207 15.06 -22.60 -0.24
N PHE A 208 13.82 -22.58 0.22
CA PHE A 208 13.39 -21.59 1.23
C PHE A 208 14.21 -21.68 2.52
N THR A 209 14.76 -22.84 2.84
CA THR A 209 15.68 -23.05 3.96
C THR A 209 16.95 -22.20 3.89
N ILE A 210 17.37 -21.80 2.68
CA ILE A 210 18.50 -20.86 2.46
C ILE A 210 17.99 -19.42 2.37
N LEU A 211 16.86 -19.20 1.70
CA LEU A 211 16.31 -17.86 1.52
C LEU A 211 15.83 -17.23 2.83
N ALA A 212 15.16 -18.00 3.70
CA ALA A 212 14.59 -17.46 4.93
C ALA A 212 15.67 -16.87 5.89
N PRO A 213 16.79 -17.55 6.20
CA PRO A 213 17.85 -16.95 7.00
C PRO A 213 18.47 -15.70 6.35
N VAL A 214 18.67 -15.70 5.04
CA VAL A 214 19.23 -14.54 4.33
C VAL A 214 18.28 -13.35 4.43
N ILE A 215 16.99 -13.57 4.15
CA ILE A 215 15.97 -12.51 4.27
C ILE A 215 15.88 -12.03 5.72
N PHE A 216 15.92 -12.93 6.70
CA PHE A 216 15.91 -12.57 8.12
C PHE A 216 17.07 -11.65 8.49
N VAL A 217 18.31 -11.99 8.09
CA VAL A 217 19.49 -11.15 8.33
C VAL A 217 19.33 -9.78 7.66
N LEU A 218 18.85 -9.76 6.41
CA LEU A 218 18.58 -8.48 5.71
C LEU A 218 17.51 -7.64 6.41
N CYS A 219 16.46 -8.27 6.97
CA CYS A 219 15.45 -7.58 7.77
C CYS A 219 16.06 -6.99 9.05
N VAL A 220 16.91 -7.73 9.75
CA VAL A 220 17.59 -7.24 10.96
C VAL A 220 18.50 -6.06 10.63
N VAL A 221 19.32 -6.17 9.59
CA VAL A 221 20.18 -5.08 9.14
C VAL A 221 19.34 -3.86 8.71
N GLY A 222 18.27 -4.09 7.93
CA GLY A 222 17.37 -3.03 7.48
C GLY A 222 16.59 -2.36 8.62
N GLY A 223 16.23 -3.09 9.66
CA GLY A 223 15.56 -2.55 10.85
C GLY A 223 16.51 -1.76 11.76
N TYR A 224 17.78 -2.17 11.82
CA TYR A 224 18.80 -1.50 12.64
C TYR A 224 19.39 -0.25 11.97
N ALA A 225 19.57 -0.28 10.64
CA ALA A 225 20.32 0.73 9.90
C ALA A 225 19.81 2.18 10.05
N PRO A 226 18.48 2.48 10.07
CA PRO A 226 17.98 3.86 10.11
C PRO A 226 18.29 4.59 11.42
N THR A 227 18.18 3.90 12.55
CA THR A 227 18.26 4.49 13.91
C THR A 227 19.49 4.04 14.69
N GLN A 228 20.13 2.95 14.25
CA GLN A 228 21.22 2.28 14.94
C GLN A 228 20.84 1.86 16.38
N ASP A 229 19.55 1.62 16.63
CA ASP A 229 19.02 1.22 17.94
C ASP A 229 18.48 -0.21 17.88
N MET A 230 18.92 -1.04 18.82
CA MET A 230 18.42 -2.41 18.98
C MET A 230 16.94 -2.47 19.39
N HIS A 231 16.40 -1.39 19.97
CA HIS A 231 14.98 -1.28 20.28
C HIS A 231 14.12 -1.45 19.02
N ASP A 232 14.51 -0.85 17.91
CA ASP A 232 13.81 -0.95 16.63
C ASP A 232 13.86 -2.38 16.08
N VAL A 233 14.95 -3.11 16.30
CA VAL A 233 15.01 -4.54 15.92
C VAL A 233 14.01 -5.37 16.73
N TRP A 234 13.89 -5.11 18.05
CA TRP A 234 12.89 -5.78 18.88
C TRP A 234 11.47 -5.44 18.46
N LEU A 235 11.19 -4.18 18.17
CA LEU A 235 9.89 -3.76 17.63
C LEU A 235 9.59 -4.45 16.30
N MET A 236 10.55 -4.51 15.40
CA MET A 236 10.43 -5.21 14.12
C MET A 236 10.04 -6.69 14.31
N LEU A 237 10.68 -7.38 15.25
CA LEU A 237 10.37 -8.78 15.55
C LEU A 237 8.96 -8.94 16.13
N ILE A 238 8.56 -8.04 17.05
CA ILE A 238 7.21 -8.02 17.62
C ILE A 238 6.17 -7.82 16.51
N PHE A 239 6.37 -6.81 15.65
CA PHE A 239 5.48 -6.56 14.52
C PHE A 239 5.51 -7.68 13.47
N GLY A 240 6.61 -8.42 13.38
CA GLY A 240 6.69 -9.63 12.57
C GLY A 240 5.74 -10.72 13.07
N VAL A 241 5.70 -10.95 14.37
CA VAL A 241 4.74 -11.87 14.98
C VAL A 241 3.30 -11.37 14.80
N VAL A 242 3.06 -10.06 14.99
CA VAL A 242 1.75 -9.47 14.75
C VAL A 242 1.31 -9.65 13.30
N GLY A 243 2.18 -9.38 12.33
CA GLY A 243 1.91 -9.58 10.90
C GLY A 243 1.57 -11.03 10.56
N TYR A 244 2.33 -11.98 11.12
CA TYR A 244 2.04 -13.41 10.99
C TYR A 244 0.65 -13.77 11.55
N LEU A 245 0.31 -13.29 12.75
CA LEU A 245 -1.00 -13.55 13.37
C LEU A 245 -2.14 -12.90 12.58
N MET A 246 -1.97 -11.67 12.11
CA MET A 246 -2.96 -10.99 11.27
C MET A 246 -3.22 -11.81 10.00
N ARG A 247 -2.17 -12.30 9.34
CA ARG A 247 -2.32 -13.12 8.15
C ARG A 247 -3.01 -14.46 8.45
N LYS A 248 -2.68 -15.09 9.58
CA LYS A 248 -3.31 -16.34 10.02
C LYS A 248 -4.80 -16.19 10.32
N LEU A 249 -5.20 -14.99 10.72
CA LEU A 249 -6.59 -14.64 11.04
C LEU A 249 -7.31 -13.96 9.86
N ASP A 250 -6.73 -13.96 8.66
CA ASP A 250 -7.25 -13.29 7.44
C ASP A 250 -7.50 -11.77 7.62
N TYR A 251 -6.76 -11.12 8.53
CA TYR A 251 -6.80 -9.66 8.65
C TYR A 251 -5.87 -8.99 7.64
N PRO A 252 -6.35 -7.97 6.91
CA PRO A 252 -5.50 -7.23 5.98
C PRO A 252 -4.45 -6.40 6.73
N MET A 253 -3.17 -6.52 6.36
CA MET A 253 -2.06 -5.80 7.00
C MET A 253 -1.94 -4.34 6.57
N ALA A 254 -2.37 -4.03 5.35
CA ALA A 254 -2.22 -2.70 4.77
C ALA A 254 -2.86 -1.57 5.62
N PRO A 255 -4.08 -1.71 6.17
CA PRO A 255 -4.69 -0.68 7.02
C PRO A 255 -3.85 -0.34 8.27
N MET A 256 -3.19 -1.32 8.88
CA MET A 256 -2.33 -1.10 10.06
C MET A 256 -1.10 -0.25 9.69
N VAL A 257 -0.44 -0.61 8.59
CA VAL A 257 0.71 0.14 8.09
C VAL A 257 0.32 1.58 7.74
N LEU A 258 -0.82 1.75 7.09
CA LEU A 258 -1.36 3.07 6.75
C LEU A 258 -1.74 3.90 7.98
N ALA A 259 -2.31 3.27 9.02
CA ALA A 259 -2.68 3.97 10.26
C ALA A 259 -1.45 4.59 10.95
N ILE A 260 -0.30 3.93 10.92
CA ILE A 260 0.93 4.46 11.49
C ILE A 260 1.47 5.64 10.68
N VAL A 261 1.35 5.59 9.36
CA VAL A 261 1.79 6.69 8.48
C VAL A 261 0.85 7.90 8.59
N LEU A 262 -0.46 7.65 8.57
CA LEU A 262 -1.47 8.72 8.57
C LEU A 262 -1.82 9.22 9.98
N GLY A 263 -1.56 8.42 11.02
CA GLY A 263 -1.90 8.77 12.40
C GLY A 263 -1.33 10.13 12.85
N PRO A 264 -0.02 10.36 12.71
CA PRO A 264 0.59 11.64 13.07
C PRO A 264 0.01 12.83 12.27
N LEU A 265 -0.25 12.64 10.98
CA LEU A 265 -0.86 13.67 10.14
C LEU A 265 -2.31 13.97 10.55
N ALA A 266 -3.09 12.93 10.82
CA ALA A 266 -4.47 13.09 11.29
C ALA A 266 -4.52 13.77 12.66
N GLU A 267 -3.63 13.38 13.58
CA GLU A 267 -3.55 13.97 14.90
C GLU A 267 -3.12 15.45 14.83
N SER A 268 -2.07 15.78 14.09
CA SER A 268 -1.60 17.15 13.96
C SER A 268 -2.67 18.06 13.30
N SER A 269 -3.32 17.58 12.23
CA SER A 269 -4.38 18.31 11.55
C SER A 269 -5.62 18.50 12.45
N LEU A 270 -6.01 17.47 13.21
CA LEU A 270 -7.10 17.56 14.18
C LEU A 270 -6.81 18.62 15.25
N ARG A 271 -5.62 18.59 15.82
CA ARG A 271 -5.22 19.54 16.86
C ARG A 271 -5.13 20.97 16.33
N GLN A 272 -4.55 21.18 15.14
CA GLN A 272 -4.50 22.49 14.52
C GLN A 272 -5.91 23.04 14.27
N ALA A 273 -6.84 22.20 13.77
CA ALA A 273 -8.22 22.60 13.57
C ALA A 273 -8.91 22.98 14.88
N LEU A 274 -8.68 22.20 15.97
CA LEU A 274 -9.24 22.50 17.29
C LEU A 274 -8.63 23.77 17.90
N LEU A 275 -7.34 24.01 17.73
CA LEU A 275 -6.71 25.26 18.19
C LEU A 275 -7.27 26.48 17.46
N GLN A 276 -7.50 26.37 16.14
CA GLN A 276 -8.10 27.45 15.34
C GLN A 276 -9.58 27.70 15.66
N SER A 277 -10.29 26.71 16.18
CA SER A 277 -11.72 26.80 16.52
C SER A 277 -12.00 26.87 18.01
N GLU A 278 -10.99 27.25 18.82
CA GLU A 278 -11.11 27.33 20.29
C GLU A 278 -11.67 26.06 20.94
N GLY A 279 -11.32 24.90 20.38
CA GLY A 279 -11.75 23.58 20.85
C GLY A 279 -13.10 23.09 20.29
N SER A 280 -13.73 23.81 19.38
CA SER A 280 -15.02 23.44 18.80
C SER A 280 -14.85 22.38 17.70
N LEU A 281 -15.50 21.21 17.88
CA LEU A 281 -15.60 20.18 16.85
C LEU A 281 -16.53 20.57 15.68
N MET A 282 -17.35 21.61 15.85
CA MET A 282 -18.27 22.08 14.82
C MET A 282 -17.53 22.59 13.58
N VAL A 283 -16.25 22.98 13.70
CA VAL A 283 -15.38 23.38 12.60
C VAL A 283 -15.33 22.36 11.45
N PHE A 284 -15.48 21.07 11.76
CA PHE A 284 -15.48 20.00 10.75
C PHE A 284 -16.79 19.90 9.97
N ILE A 285 -17.88 20.47 10.48
CA ILE A 285 -19.23 20.38 9.90
C ILE A 285 -19.61 21.71 9.25
N GLU A 286 -19.32 22.84 9.89
CA GLU A 286 -19.78 24.17 9.46
C GLU A 286 -19.02 24.72 8.26
N ARG A 287 -17.77 24.30 8.05
CA ARG A 287 -17.00 24.79 6.91
C ARG A 287 -17.49 24.20 5.59
N PRO A 288 -17.61 25.02 4.52
CA PRO A 288 -18.25 24.62 3.26
C PRO A 288 -17.51 23.48 2.52
N ILE A 289 -16.23 23.26 2.80
CA ILE A 289 -15.43 22.19 2.20
C ILE A 289 -15.33 20.99 3.15
N SER A 290 -15.00 21.21 4.43
CA SER A 290 -14.82 20.11 5.38
C SER A 290 -16.13 19.41 5.75
N GLY A 291 -17.26 20.14 5.81
CA GLY A 291 -18.57 19.56 6.15
C GLY A 291 -19.00 18.44 5.20
N PRO A 292 -19.08 18.68 3.88
CA PRO A 292 -19.39 17.65 2.91
C PRO A 292 -18.40 16.46 2.93
N ILE A 293 -17.09 16.72 3.06
CA ILE A 293 -16.07 15.66 3.14
C ILE A 293 -16.27 14.82 4.39
N MET A 294 -16.52 15.44 5.54
CA MET A 294 -16.79 14.73 6.79
C MET A 294 -18.09 13.91 6.71
N GLY A 295 -19.14 14.47 6.07
CA GLY A 295 -20.38 13.74 5.81
C GLY A 295 -20.16 12.47 4.99
N VAL A 296 -19.40 12.57 3.90
CA VAL A 296 -19.04 11.41 3.06
C VAL A 296 -18.18 10.42 3.85
N ALA A 297 -17.20 10.89 4.63
CA ALA A 297 -16.34 10.03 5.44
C ALA A 297 -17.15 9.24 6.50
N LEU A 298 -18.06 9.91 7.20
CA LEU A 298 -18.95 9.28 8.17
C LEU A 298 -19.88 8.25 7.50
N LEU A 299 -20.43 8.58 6.34
CA LEU A 299 -21.29 7.68 5.57
C LEU A 299 -20.54 6.42 5.16
N LEU A 300 -19.32 6.56 4.64
CA LEU A 300 -18.46 5.42 4.27
C LEU A 300 -18.06 4.59 5.49
N PHE A 301 -17.76 5.22 6.62
CA PHE A 301 -17.42 4.54 7.87
C PHE A 301 -18.59 3.75 8.45
N LEU A 302 -19.80 4.27 8.36
CA LEU A 302 -21.01 3.63 8.88
C LEU A 302 -21.60 2.59 7.91
N MET A 303 -21.27 2.66 6.62
CA MET A 303 -21.81 1.74 5.61
C MET A 303 -21.60 0.24 5.92
N PRO A 304 -20.40 -0.24 6.37
CA PRO A 304 -20.21 -1.63 6.76
C PRO A 304 -21.09 -2.05 7.93
N VAL A 305 -21.31 -1.15 8.89
CA VAL A 305 -22.16 -1.38 10.07
C VAL A 305 -23.61 -1.56 9.62
N PHE A 306 -24.12 -0.67 8.76
CA PHE A 306 -25.45 -0.78 8.17
C PHE A 306 -25.63 -2.08 7.35
N LYS A 307 -24.62 -2.45 6.54
CA LYS A 307 -24.64 -3.72 5.80
C LYS A 307 -24.65 -4.93 6.72
N ALA A 308 -23.90 -4.91 7.82
CA ALA A 308 -23.88 -5.98 8.81
C ALA A 308 -25.23 -6.12 9.52
N PHE A 309 -25.85 -5.00 9.91
CA PHE A 309 -27.22 -4.99 10.51
C PHE A 309 -28.27 -5.51 9.52
N LYS A 310 -28.21 -5.10 8.26
CA LYS A 310 -29.14 -5.57 7.22
C LYS A 310 -29.00 -7.08 6.96
N ARG A 311 -27.78 -7.61 6.94
CA ARG A 311 -27.54 -9.07 6.81
C ARG A 311 -28.06 -9.86 8.00
N ARG A 312 -27.89 -9.36 9.24
CA ARG A 312 -28.43 -10.01 10.44
C ARG A 312 -29.95 -10.04 10.44
N ARG A 313 -30.64 -8.98 9.97
CA ARG A 313 -32.09 -8.95 9.83
C ARG A 313 -32.62 -9.91 8.76
N ALA A 314 -31.94 -10.01 7.61
CA ALA A 314 -32.34 -10.93 6.55
C ALA A 314 -32.16 -12.42 6.95
N GLY A 315 -31.05 -12.76 7.62
CA GLY A 315 -30.82 -14.14 8.10
C GLY A 315 -31.76 -14.58 9.26
N ASN A 316 -32.32 -13.62 10.04
CA ASN A 316 -33.33 -13.95 11.02
C ASN A 316 -34.72 -14.14 10.39
N GLY A 317 -35.02 -13.51 9.26
CA GLY A 317 -36.28 -13.70 8.53
C GLY A 317 -36.38 -15.10 7.92
N GLU A 318 -35.33 -15.61 7.29
CA GLU A 318 -35.29 -16.96 6.71
C GLU A 318 -35.44 -18.07 7.78
N LYS A 319 -34.88 -17.87 8.98
CA LYS A 319 -35.02 -18.85 10.07
C LYS A 319 -36.45 -18.90 10.67
N LEU A 320 -37.19 -17.78 10.63
CA LEU A 320 -38.57 -17.73 11.11
C LEU A 320 -39.55 -18.35 10.09
N GLU A 321 -39.31 -18.25 8.79
CA GLU A 321 -40.10 -18.90 7.76
C GLU A 321 -39.91 -20.43 7.73
N GLN A 322 -38.70 -20.92 7.97
CA GLN A 322 -38.43 -22.36 8.05
C GLN A 322 -38.97 -23.01 9.33
N GLY A 323 -39.08 -22.26 10.43
CA GLY A 323 -39.68 -22.75 11.69
C GLY A 323 -41.22 -22.76 11.71
N SER A 324 -41.89 -22.15 10.73
CA SER A 324 -43.38 -22.13 10.68
C SER A 324 -43.97 -23.19 9.73
N GLN A 325 -43.14 -23.97 9.04
CA GLN A 325 -43.54 -25.04 8.11
C GLN A 325 -43.24 -26.46 8.65
N GLY A 326 -42.80 -26.60 9.88
CA GLY A 326 -42.65 -27.86 10.62
C GLY A 326 -43.65 -27.87 11.77
#